data_845c361cec09d6ff8f6cbb3ef8badf11
#
_entry.id   845c361cec09d6ff8f6cbb3ef8badf11
#
_cell.length_a   1.000
_cell.length_b   1.000
_cell.length_c   1.000
_cell.angle_alpha   90.00
_cell.angle_beta   90.00
_cell.angle_gamma   90.00
#
_symmetry.space_group_name_H-M   'P 1'
#
loop_
_entity.id
_entity.type
_entity.pdbx_description
1 polymer ?
#
loop_
_entity_poly.entity_id
_entity_poly.type
_entity_poly.pdbx_seq_one_letter_code
_entity_poly.pdbx_strand_id
1 'polypeptide(L)'
;VLISGRGSNMACLIEAATSPDYPAEIVVVLCNEPGAPGLALARAQGVPGIAIDHRHFGRDRAAHERALDQSLRDHGVQLVCLAGYMRLLTPFLVGAWHGRMLNIHPSLLPSFPGLHTHARALALGVKLHGCTVHHVTEVMDEGPIIAQAAVPVLPDDTADLLAARVLAQEHVLYPLALRIYLSGGPAFDAGAALLNPAGLAPGLISPVKSG
;
A
#
# COMPACT_ATOMS: atom_id res chain seq x y z
N VAL A 1 3.38 -9.35 1.96
CA VAL A 1 3.39 -8.10 1.17
C VAL A 1 3.58 -8.42 -0.30
N LEU A 2 2.84 -7.76 -1.22
CA LEU A 2 3.04 -7.87 -2.68
C LEU A 2 3.73 -6.62 -3.22
N ILE A 3 4.76 -6.80 -4.04
CA ILE A 3 5.56 -5.72 -4.66
C ILE A 3 5.78 -6.00 -6.16
N SER A 4 6.18 -4.96 -6.93
CA SER A 4 6.68 -5.12 -8.31
C SER A 4 8.05 -4.49 -8.56
N GLY A 5 8.64 -3.79 -7.58
CA GLY A 5 9.84 -3.00 -7.82
C GLY A 5 10.74 -2.80 -6.60
N ARG A 6 11.06 -1.55 -6.29
CA ARG A 6 12.03 -1.15 -5.25
C ARG A 6 11.68 -1.61 -3.83
N GLY A 7 10.39 -1.65 -3.49
CA GLY A 7 9.92 -2.14 -2.20
C GLY A 7 10.14 -1.17 -1.03
N SER A 8 10.18 0.14 -1.25
CA SER A 8 10.40 1.10 -0.16
C SER A 8 9.27 1.09 0.88
N ASN A 9 8.00 1.07 0.45
CA ASN A 9 6.85 0.91 1.34
C ASN A 9 6.87 -0.45 2.08
N MET A 10 7.26 -1.52 1.39
CA MET A 10 7.45 -2.84 2.01
C MET A 10 8.51 -2.78 3.12
N ALA A 11 9.64 -2.10 2.88
CA ALA A 11 10.71 -1.97 3.87
C ALA A 11 10.21 -1.28 5.16
N CYS A 12 9.41 -0.22 5.03
CA CYS A 12 8.82 0.46 6.19
C CYS A 12 7.82 -0.42 6.96
N LEU A 13 7.08 -1.29 6.26
CA LEU A 13 6.22 -2.28 6.93
C LEU A 13 7.03 -3.33 7.69
N ILE A 14 8.12 -3.83 7.09
CA ILE A 14 9.03 -4.79 7.76
C ILE A 14 9.67 -4.13 8.98
N GLU A 15 10.20 -2.91 8.84
CA GLU A 15 10.81 -2.16 9.94
C GLU A 15 9.81 -1.95 11.09
N ALA A 16 8.59 -1.50 10.80
CA ALA A 16 7.56 -1.33 11.80
C ALA A 16 7.23 -2.64 12.52
N ALA A 17 7.21 -3.76 11.80
CA ALA A 17 6.92 -5.08 12.34
C ALA A 17 8.04 -5.65 13.23
N THR A 18 9.21 -5.02 13.30
CA THR A 18 10.27 -5.40 14.26
C THR A 18 9.95 -4.97 15.70
N SER A 19 9.05 -4.01 15.87
CA SER A 19 8.63 -3.56 17.21
C SER A 19 7.77 -4.64 17.89
N PRO A 20 8.07 -5.01 19.15
CA PRO A 20 7.27 -6.00 19.88
C PRO A 20 5.79 -5.62 20.05
N ASP A 21 5.50 -4.30 20.04
CA ASP A 21 4.14 -3.77 20.20
C ASP A 21 3.41 -3.61 18.86
N TYR A 22 4.03 -4.00 17.73
CA TYR A 22 3.38 -3.91 16.43
C TYR A 22 2.46 -5.13 16.21
N PRO A 23 1.20 -4.93 15.81
CA PRO A 23 0.20 -6.02 15.80
C PRO A 23 0.30 -6.94 14.56
N ALA A 24 1.42 -6.93 13.85
CA ALA A 24 1.63 -7.74 12.65
C ALA A 24 3.06 -8.22 12.52
N GLU A 25 3.22 -9.38 11.89
CA GLU A 25 4.49 -9.93 11.41
C GLU A 25 4.46 -9.99 9.87
N ILE A 26 5.58 -9.66 9.22
CA ILE A 26 5.69 -9.80 7.77
C ILE A 26 6.32 -11.16 7.46
N VAL A 27 5.48 -12.13 7.13
CA VAL A 27 5.89 -13.54 6.94
C VAL A 27 6.45 -13.82 5.54
N VAL A 28 6.09 -13.05 4.53
CA VAL A 28 6.57 -13.23 3.15
C VAL A 28 6.40 -11.95 2.32
N VAL A 29 7.32 -11.76 1.40
CA VAL A 29 7.23 -10.77 0.32
C VAL A 29 7.16 -11.50 -1.01
N LEU A 30 6.08 -11.32 -1.77
CA LEU A 30 5.95 -11.86 -3.12
C LEU A 30 6.11 -10.74 -4.15
N CYS A 31 6.77 -11.06 -5.26
CA CYS A 31 7.00 -10.13 -6.35
C CYS A 31 6.72 -10.79 -7.69
N ASN A 32 6.06 -10.07 -8.59
CA ASN A 32 5.84 -10.57 -9.96
C ASN A 32 7.06 -10.36 -10.89
N GLU A 33 8.10 -9.67 -10.41
CA GLU A 33 9.35 -9.38 -11.15
C GLU A 33 10.54 -10.01 -10.43
N PRO A 34 11.17 -11.08 -11.00
CA PRO A 34 12.29 -11.77 -10.34
C PRO A 34 13.51 -10.91 -10.06
N GLY A 35 13.76 -9.90 -10.91
CA GLY A 35 14.87 -8.97 -10.77
C GLY A 35 14.59 -7.76 -9.88
N ALA A 36 13.45 -7.70 -9.21
CA ALA A 36 13.07 -6.55 -8.40
C ALA A 36 14.00 -6.38 -7.19
N PRO A 37 14.59 -5.18 -6.99
CA PRO A 37 15.47 -4.91 -5.84
C PRO A 37 14.80 -5.17 -4.49
N GLY A 38 13.48 -5.00 -4.41
CA GLY A 38 12.71 -5.25 -3.19
C GLY A 38 12.80 -6.69 -2.66
N LEU A 39 13.04 -7.69 -3.52
CA LEU A 39 13.25 -9.07 -3.08
C LEU A 39 14.55 -9.24 -2.29
N ALA A 40 15.63 -8.62 -2.78
CA ALA A 40 16.91 -8.63 -2.07
C ALA A 40 16.81 -7.87 -0.74
N LEU A 41 16.09 -6.73 -0.75
CA LEU A 41 15.86 -5.93 0.45
C LEU A 41 15.06 -6.70 1.52
N ALA A 42 13.99 -7.41 1.13
CA ALA A 42 13.23 -8.25 2.05
C ALA A 42 14.09 -9.32 2.71
N ARG A 43 14.88 -10.04 1.91
CA ARG A 43 15.79 -11.09 2.40
C ARG A 43 16.87 -10.54 3.35
N ALA A 44 17.41 -9.36 3.05
CA ALA A 44 18.38 -8.68 3.91
C ALA A 44 17.79 -8.30 5.27
N GLN A 45 16.47 -8.10 5.34
CA GLN A 45 15.72 -7.85 6.57
C GLN A 45 15.15 -9.14 7.22
N GLY A 46 15.59 -10.33 6.77
CA GLY A 46 15.19 -11.62 7.34
C GLY A 46 13.83 -12.14 6.90
N VAL A 47 13.18 -11.47 5.94
CA VAL A 47 11.86 -11.87 5.42
C VAL A 47 12.01 -12.65 4.11
N PRO A 48 11.37 -13.84 3.95
CA PRO A 48 11.36 -14.57 2.70
C PRO A 48 10.87 -13.71 1.53
N GLY A 49 11.71 -13.52 0.52
CA GLY A 49 11.37 -12.81 -0.71
C GLY A 49 11.27 -13.80 -1.87
N ILE A 50 10.08 -13.98 -2.43
CA ILE A 50 9.79 -14.99 -3.46
C ILE A 50 9.32 -14.30 -4.74
N ALA A 51 9.89 -14.69 -5.87
CA ALA A 51 9.43 -14.25 -7.18
C ALA A 51 8.43 -15.25 -7.76
N ILE A 52 7.28 -14.77 -8.18
CA ILE A 52 6.32 -15.51 -9.00
C ILE A 52 6.19 -14.76 -10.33
N ASP A 53 7.08 -15.12 -11.27
CA ASP A 53 7.21 -14.40 -12.53
C ASP A 53 5.95 -14.50 -13.37
N HIS A 54 5.27 -13.37 -13.56
CA HIS A 54 4.02 -13.31 -14.31
C HIS A 54 4.18 -13.73 -15.79
N ARG A 55 5.39 -13.61 -16.36
CA ARG A 55 5.67 -13.97 -17.76
C ARG A 55 5.50 -15.45 -18.02
N HIS A 56 5.72 -16.31 -17.02
CA HIS A 56 5.50 -17.76 -17.14
C HIS A 56 4.02 -18.14 -17.35
N PHE A 57 3.11 -17.23 -17.05
CA PHE A 57 1.66 -17.45 -17.21
C PHE A 57 1.09 -16.76 -18.46
N GLY A 58 1.93 -16.07 -19.24
CA GLY A 58 1.51 -15.36 -20.45
C GLY A 58 0.39 -14.35 -20.20
N ARG A 59 -0.77 -14.56 -20.85
CA ARG A 59 -1.95 -13.72 -20.67
C ARG A 59 -2.91 -14.19 -19.58
N ASP A 60 -2.70 -15.38 -19.02
CA ASP A 60 -3.55 -15.94 -17.97
C ASP A 60 -3.20 -15.32 -16.60
N ARG A 61 -3.78 -14.15 -16.34
CA ARG A 61 -3.62 -13.44 -15.06
C ARG A 61 -4.16 -14.27 -13.90
N ALA A 62 -5.27 -14.98 -14.10
CA ALA A 62 -5.87 -15.80 -13.06
C ALA A 62 -4.98 -16.98 -12.66
N ALA A 63 -4.25 -17.60 -13.61
CA ALA A 63 -3.27 -18.63 -13.29
C ALA A 63 -2.11 -18.06 -12.45
N HIS A 64 -1.59 -16.90 -12.79
CA HIS A 64 -0.59 -16.22 -11.99
C HIS A 64 -1.11 -15.91 -10.57
N GLU A 65 -2.33 -15.42 -10.45
CA GLU A 65 -2.94 -15.10 -9.16
C GLU A 65 -3.23 -16.34 -8.31
N ARG A 66 -3.57 -17.48 -8.94
CA ARG A 66 -3.66 -18.77 -8.22
C ARG A 66 -2.32 -19.17 -7.59
N ALA A 67 -1.21 -18.95 -8.31
CA ALA A 67 0.12 -19.20 -7.77
C ALA A 67 0.47 -18.24 -6.62
N LEU A 68 0.07 -16.95 -6.73
CA LEU A 68 0.18 -15.99 -5.62
C LEU A 68 -0.64 -16.43 -4.41
N ASP A 69 -1.92 -16.76 -4.61
CA ASP A 69 -2.84 -17.20 -3.55
C ASP A 69 -2.31 -18.45 -2.84
N GLN A 70 -1.84 -19.45 -3.60
CA GLN A 70 -1.23 -20.63 -3.02
C GLN A 70 -0.02 -20.29 -2.15
N SER A 71 0.90 -19.47 -2.65
CA SER A 71 2.08 -19.06 -1.89
C SER A 71 1.71 -18.25 -0.64
N LEU A 72 0.71 -17.38 -0.70
CA LEU A 72 0.22 -16.65 0.47
C LEU A 72 -0.34 -17.61 1.55
N ARG A 73 -1.12 -18.61 1.13
CA ARG A 73 -1.69 -19.61 2.05
C ARG A 73 -0.61 -20.51 2.65
N ASP A 74 0.36 -20.95 1.87
CA ASP A 74 1.47 -21.80 2.34
C ASP A 74 2.31 -21.10 3.41
N HIS A 75 2.36 -19.75 3.39
CA HIS A 75 3.03 -18.94 4.42
C HIS A 75 2.10 -18.48 5.55
N GLY A 76 0.88 -19.00 5.63
CA GLY A 76 -0.07 -18.65 6.69
C GLY A 76 -0.51 -17.19 6.71
N VAL A 77 -0.48 -16.50 5.55
CA VAL A 77 -0.85 -15.09 5.46
C VAL A 77 -2.32 -14.90 5.86
N GLN A 78 -2.57 -13.91 6.69
CA GLN A 78 -3.91 -13.52 7.13
C GLN A 78 -4.40 -12.24 6.46
N LEU A 79 -3.47 -11.32 6.13
CA LEU A 79 -3.74 -10.04 5.49
C LEU A 79 -2.70 -9.78 4.39
N VAL A 80 -3.13 -9.25 3.26
CA VAL A 80 -2.26 -8.89 2.13
C VAL A 80 -2.10 -7.38 2.06
N CYS A 81 -0.86 -6.90 1.97
CA CYS A 81 -0.52 -5.50 1.74
C CYS A 81 0.08 -5.33 0.33
N LEU A 82 -0.55 -4.53 -0.52
CA LEU A 82 0.00 -4.14 -1.81
C LEU A 82 0.91 -2.90 -1.62
N ALA A 83 2.19 -3.05 -1.87
CA ALA A 83 3.20 -2.00 -1.68
C ALA A 83 3.91 -1.68 -3.01
N GLY A 84 3.21 -1.01 -3.92
CA GLY A 84 3.69 -0.77 -5.27
C GLY A 84 3.60 -2.02 -6.16
N TYR A 85 2.54 -2.79 -6.00
CA TYR A 85 2.22 -3.91 -6.89
C TYR A 85 1.52 -3.38 -8.15
N MET A 86 2.18 -3.51 -9.30
CA MET A 86 1.80 -2.81 -10.54
C MET A 86 0.98 -3.65 -11.51
N ARG A 87 0.33 -4.71 -11.04
CA ARG A 87 -0.56 -5.52 -11.87
C ARG A 87 -2.01 -5.35 -11.45
N LEU A 88 -2.90 -5.23 -12.44
CA LEU A 88 -4.34 -5.26 -12.19
C LEU A 88 -4.73 -6.65 -11.68
N LEU A 89 -5.39 -6.68 -10.55
CA LEU A 89 -5.93 -7.91 -9.97
C LEU A 89 -7.20 -8.35 -10.69
N THR A 90 -7.43 -9.65 -10.73
CA THR A 90 -8.70 -10.21 -11.21
C THR A 90 -9.69 -10.38 -10.03
N PRO A 91 -10.98 -10.54 -10.30
CA PRO A 91 -11.97 -10.84 -9.26
C PRO A 91 -11.62 -12.08 -8.42
N PHE A 92 -10.82 -13.01 -8.97
CA PHE A 92 -10.38 -14.19 -8.22
C PHE A 92 -9.57 -13.82 -6.97
N LEU A 93 -8.47 -13.08 -7.12
CA LEU A 93 -7.60 -12.76 -5.97
C LEU A 93 -8.27 -11.77 -5.03
N VAL A 94 -8.99 -10.77 -5.57
CA VAL A 94 -9.75 -9.80 -4.77
C VAL A 94 -10.82 -10.51 -3.94
N GLY A 95 -11.59 -11.44 -4.52
CA GLY A 95 -12.59 -12.22 -3.82
C GLY A 95 -12.00 -13.15 -2.76
N ALA A 96 -10.88 -13.84 -3.08
CA ALA A 96 -10.20 -14.74 -2.15
C ALA A 96 -9.70 -14.01 -0.88
N TRP A 97 -9.35 -12.73 -1.03
CA TRP A 97 -8.83 -11.88 0.05
C TRP A 97 -9.76 -10.71 0.38
N HIS A 98 -11.06 -10.86 0.12
CA HIS A 98 -12.07 -9.83 0.41
C HIS A 98 -11.98 -9.35 1.86
N GLY A 99 -11.96 -8.02 2.06
CA GLY A 99 -11.80 -7.37 3.36
C GLY A 99 -10.41 -7.55 4.01
N ARG A 100 -9.53 -8.36 3.43
CA ARG A 100 -8.19 -8.68 3.96
C ARG A 100 -7.07 -8.34 2.97
N MET A 101 -7.26 -7.30 2.17
CA MET A 101 -6.27 -6.78 1.24
C MET A 101 -6.26 -5.27 1.29
N LEU A 102 -5.10 -4.68 1.56
CA LEU A 102 -4.88 -3.25 1.64
C LEU A 102 -3.95 -2.79 0.53
N ASN A 103 -4.13 -1.57 0.06
CA ASN A 103 -3.24 -0.91 -0.89
C ASN A 103 -2.87 0.49 -0.41
N ILE A 104 -1.66 0.93 -0.74
CA ILE A 104 -1.28 2.34 -0.65
C ILE A 104 -1.26 2.94 -2.05
N HIS A 105 -1.99 4.04 -2.23
CA HIS A 105 -2.12 4.75 -3.49
C HIS A 105 -1.59 6.18 -3.37
N PRO A 106 -0.76 6.66 -4.31
CA PRO A 106 -0.08 7.95 -4.21
C PRO A 106 -0.98 9.12 -4.65
N SER A 107 -2.19 9.20 -4.10
CA SER A 107 -3.09 10.36 -4.21
C SER A 107 -4.07 10.42 -3.04
N LEU A 108 -4.77 11.54 -2.91
CA LEU A 108 -5.90 11.70 -1.99
C LEU A 108 -7.17 11.16 -2.68
N LEU A 109 -7.38 9.85 -2.62
CA LEU A 109 -8.59 9.23 -3.18
C LEU A 109 -9.85 9.86 -2.59
N PRO A 110 -10.93 10.01 -3.36
CA PRO A 110 -11.17 9.54 -4.73
C PRO A 110 -10.52 10.39 -5.84
N SER A 111 -9.73 11.40 -5.51
CA SER A 111 -9.01 12.20 -6.51
C SER A 111 -7.83 11.42 -7.09
N PHE A 112 -7.66 11.51 -8.41
CA PHE A 112 -6.53 10.92 -9.14
C PHE A 112 -6.37 9.38 -8.95
N PRO A 113 -7.41 8.56 -9.19
CA PRO A 113 -7.24 7.12 -9.26
C PRO A 113 -6.33 6.73 -10.44
N GLY A 114 -5.74 5.53 -10.40
CA GLY A 114 -4.87 5.02 -11.47
C GLY A 114 -3.47 5.62 -11.49
N LEU A 115 -2.87 5.68 -12.67
CA LEU A 115 -1.46 6.02 -12.85
C LEU A 115 -1.20 7.53 -12.98
N HIS A 116 0.09 7.91 -12.87
CA HIS A 116 0.61 9.27 -13.09
C HIS A 116 -0.04 10.35 -12.21
N THR A 117 -0.35 10.01 -10.97
CA THR A 117 -1.09 10.87 -10.03
C THR A 117 -0.43 12.22 -9.80
N HIS A 118 0.90 12.26 -9.62
CA HIS A 118 1.66 13.49 -9.38
C HIS A 118 1.64 14.43 -10.60
N ALA A 119 1.89 13.90 -11.80
CA ALA A 119 1.84 14.70 -13.02
C ALA A 119 0.43 15.27 -13.27
N ARG A 120 -0.61 14.48 -13.00
CA ARG A 120 -2.01 14.91 -13.13
C ARG A 120 -2.37 15.98 -12.10
N ALA A 121 -1.90 15.83 -10.85
CA ALA A 121 -2.10 16.81 -9.79
C ALA A 121 -1.46 18.17 -10.15
N LEU A 122 -0.24 18.15 -10.65
CA LEU A 122 0.46 19.37 -11.12
C LEU A 122 -0.27 20.01 -12.29
N ALA A 123 -0.66 19.22 -13.30
CA ALA A 123 -1.36 19.72 -14.48
C ALA A 123 -2.71 20.39 -14.16
N LEU A 124 -3.42 19.92 -13.14
CA LEU A 124 -4.67 20.51 -12.66
C LEU A 124 -4.48 21.65 -11.66
N GLY A 125 -3.24 21.92 -11.24
CA GLY A 125 -2.91 23.04 -10.36
C GLY A 125 -3.50 22.93 -8.96
N VAL A 126 -3.75 21.71 -8.47
CA VAL A 126 -4.22 21.50 -7.09
C VAL A 126 -3.18 21.99 -6.08
N LYS A 127 -3.62 22.39 -4.89
CA LYS A 127 -2.73 22.91 -3.86
C LYS A 127 -2.36 21.86 -2.81
N LEU A 128 -3.12 20.78 -2.75
CA LEU A 128 -2.88 19.63 -1.88
C LEU A 128 -2.86 18.36 -2.73
N HIS A 129 -1.95 17.47 -2.40
CA HIS A 129 -1.84 16.11 -2.91
C HIS A 129 -1.52 15.18 -1.76
N GLY A 130 -1.25 13.88 -1.99
CA GLY A 130 -0.93 12.99 -0.88
C GLY A 130 -1.02 11.53 -1.23
N CYS A 131 -1.29 10.71 -0.23
CA CYS A 131 -1.46 9.27 -0.36
C CYS A 131 -2.64 8.76 0.47
N THR A 132 -3.13 7.58 0.09
CA THR A 132 -4.27 6.92 0.70
C THR A 132 -3.95 5.46 0.94
N VAL A 133 -4.20 4.95 2.15
CA VAL A 133 -4.31 3.51 2.41
C VAL A 133 -5.80 3.16 2.41
N HIS A 134 -6.15 2.15 1.61
CA HIS A 134 -7.55 1.74 1.42
C HIS A 134 -7.66 0.22 1.25
N HIS A 135 -8.84 -0.30 1.45
CA HIS A 135 -9.17 -1.69 1.10
C HIS A 135 -9.16 -1.87 -0.41
N VAL A 136 -8.70 -3.03 -0.86
CA VAL A 136 -8.75 -3.40 -2.27
C VAL A 136 -10.12 -4.02 -2.57
N THR A 137 -10.76 -3.51 -3.63
CA THR A 137 -12.02 -4.00 -4.19
C THR A 137 -11.83 -4.35 -5.67
N GLU A 138 -12.85 -4.88 -6.32
CA GLU A 138 -12.81 -5.20 -7.75
C GLU A 138 -12.67 -3.95 -8.62
N VAL A 139 -13.20 -2.82 -8.14
CA VAL A 139 -13.01 -1.53 -8.81
C VAL A 139 -11.72 -0.88 -8.29
N MET A 140 -10.84 -0.57 -9.21
CA MET A 140 -9.51 -0.03 -8.91
C MET A 140 -9.61 1.31 -8.18
N ASP A 141 -8.91 1.41 -7.04
CA ASP A 141 -8.78 2.62 -6.20
C ASP A 141 -10.11 3.18 -5.64
N GLU A 142 -11.17 2.36 -5.56
CA GLU A 142 -12.49 2.77 -5.04
C GLU A 142 -12.87 2.11 -3.71
N GLY A 143 -11.99 1.31 -3.13
CA GLY A 143 -12.28 0.65 -1.85
C GLY A 143 -12.32 1.60 -0.65
N PRO A 144 -12.95 1.18 0.46
CA PRO A 144 -13.04 1.99 1.68
C PRO A 144 -11.69 2.48 2.16
N ILE A 145 -11.62 3.78 2.48
CA ILE A 145 -10.39 4.45 2.93
C ILE A 145 -10.15 4.14 4.41
N ILE A 146 -8.91 3.77 4.75
CA ILE A 146 -8.47 3.56 6.13
C ILE A 146 -7.78 4.81 6.67
N ALA A 147 -6.85 5.37 5.89
CA ALA A 147 -6.09 6.55 6.30
C ALA A 147 -5.59 7.32 5.08
N GLN A 148 -5.39 8.62 5.26
CA GLN A 148 -4.84 9.53 4.25
C GLN A 148 -3.80 10.45 4.86
N ALA A 149 -2.80 10.83 4.06
CA ALA A 149 -1.85 11.88 4.39
C ALA A 149 -1.78 12.90 3.25
N ALA A 150 -1.88 14.17 3.59
CA ALA A 150 -1.83 15.28 2.64
C ALA A 150 -0.49 16.01 2.70
N VAL A 151 -0.02 16.45 1.53
CA VAL A 151 1.17 17.30 1.37
C VAL A 151 0.83 18.53 0.53
N PRO A 152 1.50 19.67 0.75
CA PRO A 152 1.36 20.83 -0.13
C PRO A 152 1.97 20.54 -1.50
N VAL A 153 1.34 21.08 -2.55
CA VAL A 153 1.94 21.20 -3.88
C VAL A 153 2.57 22.61 -3.98
N LEU A 154 3.88 22.65 -4.18
CA LEU A 154 4.65 23.88 -4.22
C LEU A 154 4.73 24.44 -5.65
N PRO A 155 4.95 25.78 -5.82
CA PRO A 155 4.97 26.41 -7.14
C PRO A 155 6.00 25.81 -8.11
N ASP A 156 7.15 25.37 -7.60
CA ASP A 156 8.26 24.86 -8.40
C ASP A 156 8.36 23.33 -8.41
N ASP A 157 7.29 22.64 -7.99
CA ASP A 157 7.28 21.18 -7.98
C ASP A 157 7.36 20.60 -9.40
N THR A 158 8.28 19.68 -9.56
CA THR A 158 8.22 18.66 -10.62
C THR A 158 7.44 17.44 -10.12
N ALA A 159 7.04 16.56 -11.03
CA ALA A 159 6.40 15.30 -10.65
C ALA A 159 7.26 14.48 -9.70
N ASP A 160 8.59 14.49 -9.88
CA ASP A 160 9.53 13.75 -9.03
C ASP A 160 9.67 14.37 -7.62
N LEU A 161 9.70 15.70 -7.52
CA LEU A 161 9.74 16.40 -6.22
C LEU A 161 8.46 16.14 -5.41
N LEU A 162 7.31 16.23 -6.08
CA LEU A 162 6.03 15.92 -5.45
C LEU A 162 5.95 14.44 -5.06
N ALA A 163 6.39 13.53 -5.95
CA ALA A 163 6.44 12.09 -5.66
C ALA A 163 7.32 11.77 -4.45
N ALA A 164 8.49 12.38 -4.33
CA ALA A 164 9.38 12.19 -3.18
C ALA A 164 8.72 12.67 -1.88
N ARG A 165 8.01 13.80 -1.91
CA ARG A 165 7.28 14.33 -0.76
C ARG A 165 6.12 13.44 -0.35
N VAL A 166 5.35 12.92 -1.30
CA VAL A 166 4.27 11.96 -1.07
C VAL A 166 4.84 10.65 -0.51
N LEU A 167 5.91 10.12 -1.11
CA LEU A 167 6.54 8.88 -0.67
C LEU A 167 7.01 8.94 0.79
N ALA A 168 7.52 10.09 1.24
CA ALA A 168 7.89 10.28 2.65
C ALA A 168 6.68 10.15 3.58
N GLN A 169 5.49 10.55 3.14
CA GLN A 169 4.26 10.35 3.89
C GLN A 169 3.75 8.91 3.80
N GLU A 170 3.90 8.25 2.65
CA GLU A 170 3.53 6.83 2.50
C GLU A 170 4.27 5.95 3.49
N HIS A 171 5.56 6.20 3.69
CA HIS A 171 6.42 5.45 4.62
C HIS A 171 5.95 5.56 6.08
N VAL A 172 5.30 6.66 6.45
CA VAL A 172 4.71 6.86 7.78
C VAL A 172 3.28 6.32 7.83
N LEU A 173 2.50 6.63 6.79
CA LEU A 173 1.07 6.33 6.76
C LEU A 173 0.78 4.83 6.69
N TYR A 174 1.53 4.08 5.87
CA TYR A 174 1.19 2.68 5.65
C TYR A 174 1.35 1.82 6.91
N PRO A 175 2.48 1.89 7.65
CA PRO A 175 2.59 1.19 8.93
C PRO A 175 1.53 1.64 9.95
N LEU A 176 1.22 2.94 10.01
CA LEU A 176 0.19 3.47 10.90
C LEU A 176 -1.21 2.93 10.54
N ALA A 177 -1.57 2.96 9.27
CA ALA A 177 -2.87 2.47 8.80
C ALA A 177 -3.04 0.97 9.06
N LEU A 178 -1.99 0.17 8.84
CA LEU A 178 -1.99 -1.26 9.15
C LEU A 178 -2.18 -1.51 10.65
N ARG A 179 -1.48 -0.77 11.50
CA ARG A 179 -1.67 -0.84 12.96
C ARG A 179 -3.11 -0.50 13.36
N ILE A 180 -3.67 0.60 12.84
CA ILE A 180 -5.04 1.03 13.11
C ILE A 180 -6.03 -0.05 12.70
N TYR A 181 -5.90 -0.58 11.49
CA TYR A 181 -6.77 -1.63 10.97
C TYR A 181 -6.75 -2.89 11.87
N LEU A 182 -5.57 -3.36 12.24
CA LEU A 182 -5.41 -4.58 13.06
C LEU A 182 -5.81 -4.38 14.54
N SER A 183 -5.80 -3.14 15.04
CA SER A 183 -6.25 -2.81 16.41
C SER A 183 -7.77 -2.61 16.51
N GLY A 184 -8.55 -3.02 15.52
CA GLY A 184 -10.01 -2.84 15.51
C GLY A 184 -10.44 -1.46 15.07
N GLY A 185 -9.61 -0.77 14.26
CA GLY A 185 -9.97 0.45 13.54
C GLY A 185 -11.10 0.23 12.54
N PRO A 186 -11.45 1.23 11.70
CA PRO A 186 -12.62 1.16 10.83
C PRO A 186 -12.60 -0.13 10.01
N ALA A 187 -13.60 -0.99 10.29
CA ALA A 187 -13.84 -2.19 9.53
C ALA A 187 -14.23 -1.83 8.09
N PHE A 188 -14.14 -2.80 7.19
CA PHE A 188 -14.46 -2.63 5.76
C PHE A 188 -15.79 -1.89 5.51
N ASP A 189 -16.79 -2.11 6.37
CA ASP A 189 -18.14 -1.53 6.26
C ASP A 189 -18.40 -0.31 7.16
N ALA A 190 -17.41 0.16 7.94
CA ALA A 190 -17.58 1.31 8.83
C ALA A 190 -17.15 2.60 8.13
N GLY A 191 -18.04 3.59 8.10
CA GLY A 191 -17.71 4.94 7.63
C GLY A 191 -16.50 5.51 8.39
N ALA A 192 -15.55 6.09 7.66
CA ALA A 192 -14.31 6.59 8.23
C ALA A 192 -14.54 7.73 9.22
N ALA A 193 -14.07 7.57 10.45
CA ALA A 193 -13.95 8.67 11.39
C ALA A 193 -12.68 9.48 11.06
N LEU A 194 -12.84 10.80 10.92
CA LEU A 194 -11.71 11.73 10.73
C LEU A 194 -11.01 11.96 12.07
N LEU A 195 -9.77 11.54 12.18
CA LEU A 195 -8.96 11.73 13.36
C LEU A 195 -7.57 12.29 12.96
N ASN A 196 -6.97 13.21 13.73
CA ASN A 196 -5.64 13.78 13.50
C ASN A 196 -4.69 13.42 14.66
N PRO A 197 -3.57 12.67 14.49
CA PRO A 197 -2.64 12.42 15.58
C PRO A 197 -1.84 13.68 15.93
N ALA A 198 -1.84 14.04 17.21
CA ALA A 198 -0.97 15.08 17.69
C ALA A 198 0.51 14.65 17.53
N GLY A 199 1.33 15.49 16.88
CA GLY A 199 2.79 15.32 16.85
C GLY A 199 3.40 14.79 15.57
N LEU A 200 2.68 14.68 14.45
CA LEU A 200 3.29 14.36 13.16
C LEU A 200 3.71 15.62 12.39
N ALA A 201 4.93 15.58 11.88
CA ALA A 201 5.56 16.61 11.06
C ALA A 201 4.73 17.00 9.82
N PRO A 202 4.98 18.12 9.12
CA PRO A 202 4.02 18.92 8.36
C PRO A 202 3.25 18.15 7.29
N GLY A 203 2.18 17.51 7.68
CA GLY A 203 1.19 16.82 6.86
C GLY A 203 -0.05 16.54 7.70
N LEU A 204 -1.23 16.59 7.08
CA LEU A 204 -2.46 16.14 7.70
C LEU A 204 -2.58 14.63 7.49
N ILE A 205 -2.65 13.86 8.58
CA ILE A 205 -2.91 12.42 8.55
C ILE A 205 -4.28 12.15 9.17
N SER A 206 -5.09 11.37 8.51
CA SER A 206 -6.39 10.90 9.01
C SER A 206 -6.47 9.38 8.86
N PRO A 207 -7.01 8.61 9.83
CA PRO A 207 -7.62 9.05 11.09
C PRO A 207 -6.59 9.34 12.20
N VAL A 208 -7.05 10.10 13.20
CA VAL A 208 -6.32 10.36 14.45
C VAL A 208 -6.89 9.48 15.55
N LYS A 209 -6.06 8.88 16.40
CA LYS A 209 -6.55 8.21 17.61
C LYS A 209 -7.28 9.22 18.50
N SER A 210 -8.54 8.92 18.86
CA SER A 210 -9.15 9.49 20.06
C SER A 210 -8.35 8.97 21.25
N GLY A 211 -7.76 9.90 22.02
CA GLY A 211 -7.17 9.60 23.32
C GLY A 211 -8.23 9.08 24.31
#